data_18a1c8c5da7d6c08e6d57e6f9284fd36
#
_entry.id   18a1c8c5da7d6c08e6d57e6f9284fd36
#
_cell.length_a   1.000
_cell.length_b   1.000
_cell.length_c   1.000
_cell.angle_alpha   90.00
_cell.angle_beta   90.00
_cell.angle_gamma   90.00
#
_symmetry.space_group_name_H-M   'P 1'
#
loop_
_entity.id
_entity.type
_entity.pdbx_description
1 polymer ?
#
loop_
_entity_poly.entity_id
_entity_poly.type
_entity_poly.pdbx_seq_one_letter_code
_entity_poly.pdbx_strand_id
1 'polypeptide(L)'
;ILTGGPGTGKTTVINGIIAVYAILHKIDLTGNREECPVLLAAPTGRAARRMNELTGLPSATIHRHLGLVEGQEEAYRDDYLDTEFIIVDEFSMVDTWLANQLFQNISSQTQVLIVGDAEQLPSVSPGQVLADLLKIDKLPSITLERIYRQSDDSTIVTLASQIRQGALP
;
A
#
# COMPACT_ATOMS: atom_id res chain seq x y z
N ILE A 1 -1.37 1.11 9.66
CA ILE A 1 -1.35 0.00 8.70
C ILE A 1 -2.78 -0.44 8.44
N LEU A 2 -3.13 -0.70 7.17
CA LEU A 2 -4.42 -1.26 6.74
C LEU A 2 -4.17 -2.63 6.12
N THR A 3 -4.68 -3.68 6.72
CA THR A 3 -4.53 -5.04 6.21
C THR A 3 -5.87 -5.71 5.95
N GLY A 4 -5.86 -6.77 5.18
CA GLY A 4 -7.05 -7.57 4.86
C GLY A 4 -6.86 -8.37 3.58
N GLY A 5 -7.59 -9.47 3.47
CA GLY A 5 -7.54 -10.36 2.32
C GLY A 5 -8.05 -9.74 1.01
N PRO A 6 -7.95 -10.46 -0.10
CA PRO A 6 -8.49 -10.00 -1.38
C PRO A 6 -10.01 -9.83 -1.27
N GLY A 7 -10.54 -8.73 -1.82
CA GLY A 7 -11.97 -8.46 -1.84
C GLY A 7 -12.55 -7.84 -0.55
N THR A 8 -11.74 -7.54 0.46
CA THR A 8 -12.20 -6.93 1.72
C THR A 8 -12.50 -5.43 1.62
N GLY A 9 -12.29 -4.81 0.47
CA GLY A 9 -12.60 -3.40 0.26
C GLY A 9 -11.46 -2.44 0.61
N LYS A 10 -10.20 -2.90 0.69
CA LYS A 10 -9.04 -2.02 0.97
C LYS A 10 -9.02 -0.76 0.10
N THR A 11 -9.23 -0.89 -1.20
CA THR A 11 -9.24 0.26 -2.12
C THR A 11 -10.36 1.25 -1.82
N THR A 12 -11.55 0.76 -1.44
CA THR A 12 -12.67 1.63 -1.04
C THR A 12 -12.32 2.43 0.22
N VAL A 13 -11.66 1.77 1.18
CA VAL A 13 -11.18 2.43 2.40
C VAL A 13 -10.09 3.44 2.08
N ILE A 14 -9.15 3.13 1.18
CA ILE A 14 -8.12 4.07 0.70
C ILE A 14 -8.79 5.33 0.14
N ASN A 15 -9.78 5.18 -0.75
CA ASN A 15 -10.51 6.32 -1.32
C ASN A 15 -11.20 7.16 -0.23
N GLY A 16 -11.81 6.50 0.76
CA GLY A 16 -12.41 7.20 1.90
C GLY A 16 -11.38 7.98 2.72
N ILE A 17 -10.21 7.39 2.98
CA ILE A 17 -9.11 8.04 3.70
C ILE A 17 -8.60 9.26 2.92
N ILE A 18 -8.38 9.13 1.61
CA ILE A 18 -7.94 10.24 0.74
C ILE A 18 -8.98 11.37 0.78
N ALA A 19 -10.26 11.06 0.66
CA ALA A 19 -11.32 12.05 0.69
C ALA A 19 -11.38 12.79 2.04
N VAL A 20 -11.31 12.08 3.15
CA VAL A 20 -11.28 12.68 4.49
C VAL A 20 -10.02 13.52 4.69
N TYR A 21 -8.86 13.03 4.27
CA TYR A 21 -7.60 13.75 4.35
C TYR A 21 -7.68 15.07 3.57
N ALA A 22 -8.19 15.02 2.33
CA ALA A 22 -8.36 16.21 1.49
C ALA A 22 -9.29 17.26 2.13
N ILE A 23 -10.40 16.82 2.74
CA ILE A 23 -11.33 17.73 3.45
C ILE A 23 -10.63 18.38 4.65
N LEU A 24 -9.93 17.59 5.47
CA LEU A 24 -9.27 18.09 6.68
C LEU A 24 -8.15 19.09 6.38
N HIS A 25 -7.40 18.84 5.31
CA HIS A 25 -6.26 19.66 4.89
C HIS A 25 -6.63 20.70 3.83
N LYS A 26 -7.91 20.78 3.43
CA LYS A 26 -8.42 21.72 2.41
C LYS A 26 -7.70 21.56 1.05
N ILE A 27 -7.41 20.33 0.67
CA ILE A 27 -6.74 19.98 -0.58
C ILE A 27 -7.79 19.85 -1.67
N ASP A 28 -7.56 20.51 -2.82
CA ASP A 28 -8.37 20.31 -4.02
C ASP A 28 -7.82 19.15 -4.85
N LEU A 29 -8.48 17.99 -4.78
CA LEU A 29 -8.13 16.81 -5.55
C LEU A 29 -8.48 16.93 -7.05
N THR A 30 -9.23 17.97 -7.45
CA THR A 30 -9.65 18.22 -8.84
C THR A 30 -8.72 19.18 -9.57
N GLY A 31 -7.86 19.88 -8.85
CA GLY A 31 -6.91 20.87 -9.35
C GLY A 31 -5.68 20.28 -10.03
N ASN A 32 -4.56 20.99 -9.94
CA ASN A 32 -3.30 20.51 -10.49
C ASN A 32 -2.81 19.28 -9.72
N ARG A 33 -2.92 18.11 -10.35
CA ARG A 33 -2.59 16.82 -9.73
C ARG A 33 -1.10 16.65 -9.43
N GLU A 34 -0.22 17.47 -10.04
CA GLU A 34 1.22 17.46 -9.80
C GLU A 34 1.58 18.10 -8.44
N GLU A 35 0.70 18.95 -7.91
CA GLU A 35 0.86 19.60 -6.60
C GLU A 35 0.09 18.90 -5.49
N CYS A 36 -0.49 17.72 -5.76
CA CYS A 36 -1.22 16.97 -4.74
C CYS A 36 -0.23 16.45 -3.67
N PRO A 37 -0.40 16.83 -2.39
CA PRO A 37 0.49 16.40 -1.32
C PRO A 37 0.31 14.93 -0.92
N VAL A 38 -0.58 14.21 -1.61
CA VAL A 38 -0.82 12.77 -1.42
C VAL A 38 -0.13 11.99 -2.52
N LEU A 39 0.84 11.18 -2.15
CA LEU A 39 1.60 10.33 -3.05
C LEU A 39 1.08 8.89 -2.99
N LEU A 40 0.74 8.33 -4.15
CA LEU A 40 0.32 6.94 -4.24
C LEU A 40 1.43 6.08 -4.84
N ALA A 41 1.83 5.04 -4.11
CA ALA A 41 2.93 4.17 -4.48
C ALA A 41 2.54 2.68 -4.41
N ALA A 42 3.20 1.86 -5.22
CA ALA A 42 3.06 0.40 -5.17
C ALA A 42 4.38 -0.27 -5.58
N PRO A 43 4.63 -1.54 -5.22
CA PRO A 43 5.86 -2.23 -5.60
C PRO A 43 5.93 -2.56 -7.10
N THR A 44 4.79 -2.68 -7.78
CA THR A 44 4.74 -3.06 -9.20
C THR A 44 3.97 -2.06 -10.05
N GLY A 45 4.32 -1.96 -11.34
CA GLY A 45 3.62 -1.09 -12.29
C GLY A 45 2.15 -1.44 -12.48
N ARG A 46 1.79 -2.74 -12.37
CA ARG A 46 0.41 -3.20 -12.45
C ARG A 46 -0.41 -2.71 -11.24
N ALA A 47 0.13 -2.83 -10.04
CA ALA A 47 -0.53 -2.35 -8.83
C ALA A 47 -0.67 -0.82 -8.84
N ALA A 48 0.37 -0.09 -9.23
CA ALA A 48 0.32 1.36 -9.37
C ALA A 48 -0.76 1.81 -10.38
N ARG A 49 -0.81 1.19 -11.56
CA ARG A 49 -1.85 1.49 -12.56
C ARG A 49 -3.25 1.27 -12.02
N ARG A 50 -3.47 0.13 -11.35
CA ARG A 50 -4.75 -0.18 -10.73
C ARG A 50 -5.15 0.84 -9.66
N MET A 51 -4.19 1.28 -8.85
CA MET A 51 -4.41 2.32 -7.85
C MET A 51 -4.84 3.64 -8.50
N ASN A 52 -4.17 4.05 -9.60
CA ASN A 52 -4.57 5.21 -10.39
C ASN A 52 -5.99 5.09 -10.96
N GLU A 53 -6.35 3.95 -11.56
CA GLU A 53 -7.68 3.71 -12.12
C GLU A 53 -8.80 3.80 -11.06
N LEU A 54 -8.52 3.35 -9.84
CA LEU A 54 -9.50 3.28 -8.78
C LEU A 54 -9.63 4.57 -7.94
N THR A 55 -8.55 5.34 -7.83
CA THR A 55 -8.53 6.59 -7.04
C THR A 55 -8.67 7.84 -7.92
N GLY A 56 -8.37 7.72 -9.21
CA GLY A 56 -8.26 8.86 -10.13
C GLY A 56 -7.03 9.74 -9.88
N LEU A 57 -6.16 9.41 -8.91
CA LEU A 57 -4.95 10.17 -8.60
C LEU A 57 -3.71 9.55 -9.26
N PRO A 58 -2.67 10.36 -9.56
CA PRO A 58 -1.42 9.86 -10.08
C PRO A 58 -0.78 8.85 -9.13
N SER A 59 -0.35 7.72 -9.67
CA SER A 59 0.31 6.66 -8.92
C SER A 59 1.48 6.10 -9.71
N ALA A 60 2.55 5.75 -9.03
CA ALA A 60 3.73 5.17 -9.64
C ALA A 60 4.32 4.05 -8.77
N THR A 61 5.33 3.35 -9.29
CA THR A 61 6.07 2.38 -8.48
C THR A 61 6.94 3.10 -7.45
N ILE A 62 7.21 2.42 -6.31
CA ILE A 62 8.17 2.92 -5.32
C ILE A 62 9.50 3.24 -5.98
N HIS A 63 10.00 2.35 -6.85
CA HIS A 63 11.24 2.56 -7.62
C HIS A 63 11.21 3.87 -8.42
N ARG A 64 10.10 4.15 -9.11
CA ARG A 64 9.96 5.38 -9.91
C ARG A 64 9.92 6.63 -9.04
N HIS A 65 9.20 6.60 -7.92
CA HIS A 65 9.17 7.73 -7.00
C HIS A 65 10.54 8.04 -6.41
N LEU A 66 11.32 6.99 -6.12
CA LEU A 66 12.67 7.12 -5.58
C LEU A 66 13.74 7.41 -6.65
N GLY A 67 13.39 7.39 -7.93
CA GLY A 67 14.37 7.55 -9.01
C GLY A 67 15.37 6.38 -9.10
N LEU A 68 15.01 5.21 -8.59
CA LEU A 68 15.84 4.02 -8.64
C LEU A 68 15.95 3.51 -10.09
N VAL A 69 17.18 3.34 -10.55
CA VAL A 69 17.52 2.78 -11.86
C VAL A 69 18.02 1.36 -11.65
N GLU A 70 17.69 0.47 -12.56
CA GLU A 70 18.12 -0.93 -12.51
C GLU A 70 19.67 -1.01 -12.42
N GLY A 71 20.18 -1.72 -11.40
CA GLY A 71 21.61 -1.85 -11.13
C GLY A 71 22.21 -0.79 -10.18
N GLN A 72 21.42 0.12 -9.63
CA GLN A 72 21.85 1.03 -8.56
C GLN A 72 21.49 0.45 -7.19
N GLU A 73 22.44 0.53 -6.24
CA GLU A 73 22.25 0.02 -4.88
C GLU A 73 21.50 1.01 -3.97
N GLU A 74 21.46 2.30 -4.34
CA GLU A 74 20.85 3.36 -3.53
C GLU A 74 20.02 4.31 -4.40
N ALA A 75 19.00 4.93 -3.80
CA ALA A 75 18.24 6.00 -4.43
C ALA A 75 19.13 7.23 -4.61
N TYR A 76 19.28 7.68 -5.85
CA TYR A 76 20.04 8.89 -6.16
C TYR A 76 19.17 10.13 -5.97
N ARG A 77 18.98 10.55 -4.71
CA ARG A 77 18.25 11.77 -4.36
C ARG A 77 18.98 12.50 -3.26
N ASP A 78 19.19 13.79 -3.48
CA ASP A 78 19.73 14.69 -2.47
C ASP A 78 18.66 15.15 -1.46
N ASP A 79 17.36 14.98 -1.81
CA ASP A 79 16.23 15.45 -1.01
C ASP A 79 15.21 14.33 -0.76
N TYR A 80 14.47 14.44 0.34
CA TYR A 80 13.32 13.58 0.65
C TYR A 80 12.22 13.72 -0.42
N LEU A 81 11.36 12.70 -0.50
CA LEU A 81 10.12 12.79 -1.28
C LEU A 81 9.28 13.95 -0.76
N ASP A 82 8.97 14.90 -1.64
CA ASP A 82 8.14 16.05 -1.30
C ASP A 82 6.66 15.62 -1.26
N THR A 83 6.25 15.15 -0.09
CA THR A 83 4.88 14.70 0.15
C THR A 83 4.53 14.77 1.64
N GLU A 84 3.30 15.17 1.92
CA GLU A 84 2.78 15.20 3.29
C GLU A 84 2.18 13.83 3.68
N PHE A 85 1.64 13.11 2.69
CA PHE A 85 1.01 11.83 2.91
C PHE A 85 1.35 10.83 1.81
N ILE A 86 1.90 9.69 2.17
CA ILE A 86 2.17 8.60 1.24
C ILE A 86 1.31 7.37 1.56
N ILE A 87 0.69 6.82 0.53
CA ILE A 87 -0.06 5.55 0.62
C ILE A 87 0.68 4.53 -0.23
N VAL A 88 1.09 3.42 0.38
CA VAL A 88 1.78 2.33 -0.30
C VAL A 88 0.89 1.08 -0.28
N ASP A 89 0.37 0.71 -1.44
CA ASP A 89 -0.47 -0.50 -1.60
C ASP A 89 0.38 -1.72 -1.99
N GLU A 90 -0.18 -2.91 -1.81
CA GLU A 90 0.46 -4.22 -2.05
C GLU A 90 1.80 -4.38 -1.30
N PHE A 91 1.89 -3.83 -0.08
CA PHE A 91 3.14 -3.78 0.69
C PHE A 91 3.66 -5.17 1.09
N SER A 92 2.85 -6.22 1.05
CA SER A 92 3.29 -7.61 1.21
C SER A 92 4.38 -8.03 0.22
N MET A 93 4.44 -7.37 -0.94
CA MET A 93 5.46 -7.60 -1.98
C MET A 93 6.73 -6.75 -1.80
N VAL A 94 6.77 -5.87 -0.82
CA VAL A 94 7.93 -4.99 -0.54
C VAL A 94 8.93 -5.75 0.31
N ASP A 95 10.15 -5.92 -0.21
CA ASP A 95 11.26 -6.55 0.50
C ASP A 95 11.97 -5.56 1.46
N THR A 96 12.91 -6.07 2.23
CA THR A 96 13.65 -5.26 3.20
C THR A 96 14.46 -4.15 2.55
N TRP A 97 15.09 -4.41 1.40
CA TRP A 97 15.88 -3.40 0.71
C TRP A 97 15.00 -2.24 0.20
N LEU A 98 13.90 -2.55 -0.49
CA LEU A 98 12.99 -1.54 -1.03
C LEU A 98 12.28 -0.74 0.08
N ALA A 99 11.92 -1.42 1.19
CA ALA A 99 11.37 -0.76 2.37
C ALA A 99 12.38 0.22 2.98
N ASN A 100 13.64 -0.20 3.10
CA ASN A 100 14.72 0.66 3.59
C ASN A 100 14.89 1.90 2.70
N GLN A 101 14.95 1.70 1.37
CA GLN A 101 15.05 2.82 0.42
C GLN A 101 13.87 3.78 0.58
N LEU A 102 12.65 3.27 0.72
CA LEU A 102 11.47 4.10 0.92
C LEU A 102 11.56 4.92 2.21
N PHE A 103 11.82 4.26 3.34
CA PHE A 103 11.82 4.93 4.66
C PHE A 103 12.98 5.90 4.85
N GLN A 104 14.10 5.70 4.18
CA GLN A 104 15.21 6.66 4.18
C GLN A 104 14.92 7.92 3.37
N ASN A 105 14.03 7.84 2.39
CA ASN A 105 13.71 8.93 1.47
C ASN A 105 12.39 9.65 1.78
N ILE A 106 11.75 9.38 2.92
CA ILE A 106 10.59 10.13 3.40
C ILE A 106 10.95 10.96 4.62
N SER A 107 10.35 12.16 4.71
CA SER A 107 10.52 13.04 5.85
C SER A 107 9.90 12.46 7.12
N SER A 108 10.43 12.81 8.28
CA SER A 108 9.81 12.49 9.58
C SER A 108 8.44 13.14 9.79
N GLN A 109 8.08 14.13 8.96
CA GLN A 109 6.77 14.78 8.96
C GLN A 109 5.76 14.10 8.02
N THR A 110 6.23 13.25 7.11
CA THR A 110 5.37 12.55 6.16
C THR A 110 4.51 11.50 6.88
N GLN A 111 3.19 11.57 6.69
CA GLN A 111 2.29 10.51 7.14
C GLN A 111 2.37 9.32 6.19
N VAL A 112 2.37 8.10 6.73
CA VAL A 112 2.51 6.89 5.94
C VAL A 112 1.35 5.94 6.19
N LEU A 113 0.62 5.58 5.14
CA LEU A 113 -0.36 4.49 5.16
C LEU A 113 0.18 3.29 4.39
N ILE A 114 0.47 2.25 5.12
CA ILE A 114 0.88 0.96 4.56
C ILE A 114 -0.37 0.11 4.37
N VAL A 115 -0.57 -0.40 3.15
CA VAL A 115 -1.72 -1.25 2.81
C VAL A 115 -1.22 -2.57 2.22
N GLY A 116 -1.78 -3.68 2.66
CA GLY A 116 -1.41 -4.99 2.15
C GLY A 116 -2.26 -6.13 2.68
N ASP A 117 -1.87 -7.32 2.34
CA ASP A 117 -2.46 -8.55 2.82
C ASP A 117 -1.36 -9.40 3.48
N ALA A 118 -1.40 -9.49 4.81
CA ALA A 118 -0.38 -10.23 5.57
C ALA A 118 -0.36 -11.73 5.29
N GLU A 119 -1.43 -12.28 4.71
CA GLU A 119 -1.56 -13.70 4.37
C GLU A 119 -1.17 -14.01 2.91
N GLN A 120 -0.90 -12.99 2.10
CA GLN A 120 -0.38 -13.20 0.75
C GLN A 120 1.06 -13.69 0.78
N LEU A 121 1.49 -14.28 -0.35
CA LEU A 121 2.88 -14.67 -0.56
C LEU A 121 3.79 -13.45 -0.34
N PRO A 122 4.87 -13.63 0.43
CA PRO A 122 5.84 -12.56 0.66
C PRO A 122 6.55 -12.16 -0.64
N SER A 123 7.38 -11.12 -0.55
CA SER A 123 8.26 -10.72 -1.64
C SER A 123 9.16 -11.88 -2.09
N VAL A 124 9.56 -11.86 -3.36
CA VAL A 124 10.53 -12.84 -3.91
C VAL A 124 11.92 -12.63 -3.28
N SER A 125 12.26 -11.37 -2.99
CA SER A 125 13.50 -10.98 -2.31
C SER A 125 13.38 -11.12 -0.79
N PRO A 126 14.51 -11.16 -0.05
CA PRO A 126 14.49 -11.38 1.39
C PRO A 126 13.71 -10.34 2.19
N GLY A 127 12.93 -10.82 3.15
CA GLY A 127 12.23 -10.03 4.14
C GLY A 127 10.70 -10.18 4.09
N GLN A 128 10.09 -9.96 5.25
CA GLN A 128 8.63 -9.98 5.44
C GLN A 128 8.20 -8.71 6.18
N VAL A 129 8.55 -7.55 5.61
CA VAL A 129 8.46 -6.25 6.29
C VAL A 129 7.06 -5.97 6.80
N LEU A 130 6.00 -6.21 6.01
CA LEU A 130 4.62 -6.03 6.46
C LEU A 130 4.29 -6.89 7.68
N ALA A 131 4.64 -8.18 7.64
CA ALA A 131 4.38 -9.10 8.75
C ALA A 131 5.16 -8.70 10.02
N ASP A 132 6.37 -8.19 9.86
CA ASP A 132 7.18 -7.72 10.99
C ASP A 132 6.66 -6.41 11.57
N LEU A 133 6.21 -5.47 10.74
CA LEU A 133 5.57 -4.23 11.18
C LEU A 133 4.27 -4.50 11.97
N LEU A 134 3.48 -5.50 11.55
CA LEU A 134 2.24 -5.88 12.23
C LEU A 134 2.46 -6.49 13.63
N LYS A 135 3.67 -6.96 13.94
CA LYS A 135 4.04 -7.45 15.28
C LYS A 135 4.37 -6.33 16.27
N ILE A 136 4.49 -5.09 15.78
CA ILE A 136 4.86 -3.95 16.61
C ILE A 136 3.59 -3.33 17.22
N ASP A 137 3.33 -3.58 18.47
CA ASP A 137 2.12 -3.11 19.19
C ASP A 137 1.90 -1.59 19.15
N LYS A 138 2.98 -0.83 18.99
CA LYS A 138 2.91 0.64 18.92
C LYS A 138 2.44 1.18 17.56
N LEU A 139 2.46 0.37 16.52
CA LEU A 139 2.00 0.78 15.19
C LEU A 139 0.49 0.54 15.07
N PRO A 140 -0.32 1.59 14.87
CA PRO A 140 -1.75 1.42 14.69
C PRO A 140 -2.04 0.60 13.43
N SER A 141 -2.84 -0.44 13.58
CA SER A 141 -3.24 -1.31 12.49
C SER A 141 -4.73 -1.60 12.52
N ILE A 142 -5.33 -1.72 11.34
CA ILE A 142 -6.73 -2.08 11.14
C ILE A 142 -6.77 -3.25 10.17
N THR A 143 -7.48 -4.31 10.53
CA THR A 143 -7.70 -5.48 9.67
C THR A 143 -9.12 -5.50 9.15
N LEU A 144 -9.28 -5.57 7.83
CA LEU A 144 -10.57 -5.74 7.18
C LEU A 144 -10.84 -7.24 7.01
N GLU A 145 -11.85 -7.74 7.69
CA GLU A 145 -12.18 -9.18 7.73
C GLU A 145 -13.27 -9.57 6.72
N ARG A 146 -14.21 -8.65 6.45
CA ARG A 146 -15.36 -8.95 5.62
C ARG A 146 -15.05 -8.88 4.13
N ILE A 147 -15.38 -9.95 3.40
CA ILE A 147 -15.19 -10.04 1.94
C ILE A 147 -16.46 -9.54 1.24
N TYR A 148 -16.34 -8.50 0.42
CA TYR A 148 -17.45 -7.87 -0.32
C TYR A 148 -17.45 -8.16 -1.82
N ARG A 149 -16.35 -8.68 -2.36
CA ARG A 149 -16.17 -8.81 -3.81
C ARG A 149 -16.86 -10.03 -4.41
N GLN A 150 -17.22 -11.00 -3.58
CA GLN A 150 -17.91 -12.23 -4.00
C GLN A 150 -19.12 -12.41 -3.11
N SER A 151 -20.22 -12.96 -3.66
CA SER A 151 -21.40 -13.30 -2.86
C SER A 151 -21.01 -14.29 -1.76
N ASP A 152 -21.61 -14.17 -0.60
CA ASP A 152 -21.34 -15.02 0.58
C ASP A 152 -21.50 -16.53 0.28
N ASP A 153 -22.20 -16.89 -0.82
CA ASP A 153 -22.42 -18.28 -1.28
C ASP A 153 -21.37 -18.78 -2.28
N SER A 154 -20.29 -18.03 -2.55
CA SER A 154 -19.27 -18.49 -3.50
C SER A 154 -18.44 -19.62 -2.89
N THR A 155 -18.48 -20.80 -3.50
CA THR A 155 -17.63 -21.96 -3.15
C THR A 155 -16.14 -21.64 -3.15
N ILE A 156 -15.71 -20.69 -3.99
CA ILE A 156 -14.31 -20.21 -4.05
C ILE A 156 -13.91 -19.49 -2.77
N VAL A 157 -14.79 -18.65 -2.21
CA VAL A 157 -14.53 -17.94 -0.95
C VAL A 157 -14.43 -18.93 0.20
N THR A 158 -15.37 -19.86 0.26
CA THR A 158 -15.40 -20.90 1.29
C THR A 158 -14.14 -21.76 1.22
N LEU A 159 -13.76 -22.22 0.03
CA LEU A 159 -12.56 -23.01 -0.19
C LEU A 159 -11.28 -22.23 0.21
N ALA A 160 -11.15 -20.98 -0.23
CA ALA A 160 -10.01 -20.13 0.11
C ALA A 160 -9.89 -19.91 1.63
N SER A 161 -11.03 -19.71 2.32
CA SER A 161 -11.06 -19.56 3.77
C SER A 161 -10.66 -20.87 4.49
N GLN A 162 -11.13 -22.00 4.03
CA GLN A 162 -10.77 -23.32 4.58
C GLN A 162 -9.27 -23.60 4.43
N ILE A 163 -8.71 -23.35 3.25
CA ILE A 163 -7.26 -23.51 2.99
C ILE A 163 -6.45 -22.61 3.92
N ARG A 164 -6.85 -21.36 4.12
CA ARG A 164 -6.17 -20.42 5.04
C ARG A 164 -6.18 -20.88 6.49
N GLN A 165 -7.27 -21.51 6.91
CA GLN A 165 -7.42 -22.08 8.26
C GLN A 165 -6.72 -23.43 8.42
N GLY A 166 -6.03 -23.93 7.37
CA GLY A 166 -5.39 -25.24 7.36
C GLY A 166 -6.35 -26.41 7.28
N ALA A 167 -7.61 -26.16 6.97
CA ALA A 167 -8.59 -27.22 6.69
C ALA A 167 -8.43 -27.71 5.25
N LEU A 168 -8.29 -29.01 5.07
CA LEU A 168 -8.34 -29.62 3.74
C LEU A 168 -9.81 -29.69 3.30
N PRO A 169 -10.08 -29.39 2.01
CA PRO A 169 -11.42 -29.49 1.45
C PRO A 169 -11.92 -30.93 1.41
#